data_ce60a95d1cb2170d716d5d3d1717d7ff
#
_entry.id   ce60a95d1cb2170d716d5d3d1717d7ff
#
_cell.length_a   1.000
_cell.length_b   1.000
_cell.length_c   1.000
_cell.angle_alpha   90.00
_cell.angle_beta   90.00
_cell.angle_gamma   90.00
#
_symmetry.space_group_name_H-M   'P 1'
#
loop_
_entity.id
_entity.type
_entity.pdbx_description
1 polymer ?
#
loop_
_entity_poly.entity_id
_entity_poly.type
_entity_poly.pdbx_seq_one_letter_code
_entity_poly.pdbx_strand_id
1 'polypeptide(L)' 'MFMSQQPRARLEALGNWRAAAHLVSLRWDRFVHAEPEMRVFAFASYVAALDSEEAAAADLAAIARPAAA' A
#
# COMPACT_ATOMS: atom_id res chain seq x y z
N MET A 1 -8.14 7.87 -26.81
CA MET A 1 -8.39 8.83 -25.78
C MET A 1 -8.43 8.21 -24.42
N PHE A 2 -9.61 7.70 -23.99
CA PHE A 2 -9.63 7.09 -22.67
C PHE A 2 -8.78 5.83 -22.59
N MET A 3 -8.46 5.21 -23.70
CA MET A 3 -7.56 4.05 -23.66
C MET A 3 -6.17 4.43 -23.21
N SER A 4 -5.73 5.64 -23.47
CA SER A 4 -4.42 6.09 -23.04
C SER A 4 -4.38 6.38 -21.54
N GLN A 5 -5.55 6.47 -20.89
CA GLN A 5 -5.59 6.71 -19.46
C GLN A 5 -5.44 5.43 -18.64
N GLN A 6 -5.81 4.28 -19.21
CA GLN A 6 -5.68 3.02 -18.48
C GLN A 6 -4.23 2.67 -18.13
N PRO A 7 -3.27 2.79 -19.07
CA PRO A 7 -1.87 2.55 -18.70
C PRO A 7 -1.38 3.50 -17.62
N ARG A 8 -1.79 4.78 -17.70
CA ARG A 8 -1.39 5.76 -16.70
C ARG A 8 -1.98 5.42 -15.33
N ALA A 9 -3.28 5.08 -15.29
CA ALA A 9 -3.93 4.75 -14.04
C ALA A 9 -3.30 3.51 -13.42
N ARG A 10 -2.93 2.53 -14.25
CA ARG A 10 -2.27 1.32 -13.77
C ARG A 10 -0.89 1.64 -13.20
N LEU A 11 -0.13 2.50 -13.86
CA LEU A 11 1.18 2.89 -13.37
C LEU A 11 1.08 3.64 -12.05
N GLU A 12 0.08 4.53 -11.93
CA GLU A 12 -0.13 5.26 -10.69
C GLU A 12 -0.52 4.32 -9.55
N ALA A 13 -1.43 3.39 -9.83
CA ALA A 13 -1.87 2.44 -8.83
C ALA A 13 -0.72 1.53 -8.40
N LEU A 14 0.12 1.11 -9.35
CA LEU A 14 1.29 0.30 -9.04
C LEU A 14 2.28 1.07 -8.19
N GLY A 15 2.51 2.34 -8.52
CA GLY A 15 3.40 3.19 -7.74
C GLY A 15 2.87 3.41 -6.32
N ASN A 16 1.56 3.62 -6.19
CA ASN A 16 0.93 3.78 -4.88
C ASN A 16 1.07 2.51 -4.05
N TRP A 17 0.86 1.36 -4.68
CA TRP A 17 1.00 0.09 -3.96
C TRP A 17 2.45 -0.14 -3.53
N ARG A 18 3.40 0.14 -4.40
CA ARG A 18 4.83 -0.02 -4.06
C ARG A 18 5.23 0.88 -2.91
N ALA A 19 4.74 2.13 -2.91
CA ALA A 19 5.03 3.06 -1.83
C ALA A 19 4.43 2.58 -0.52
N ALA A 20 3.19 2.07 -0.57
CA ALA A 20 2.53 1.54 0.62
C ALA A 20 3.25 0.30 1.14
N ALA A 21 3.68 -0.59 0.25
CA ALA A 21 4.41 -1.79 0.65
C ALA A 21 5.76 -1.43 1.29
N HIS A 22 6.43 -0.42 0.74
CA HIS A 22 7.69 0.06 1.32
C HIS A 22 7.45 0.61 2.73
N LEU A 23 6.37 1.35 2.91
CA LEU A 23 6.04 1.90 4.22
C LEU A 23 5.78 0.80 5.24
N VAL A 24 5.12 -0.29 4.83
CA VAL A 24 4.91 -1.45 5.71
C VAL A 24 6.25 -1.97 6.22
N SER A 25 7.23 -2.14 5.33
CA SER A 25 8.56 -2.61 5.71
C SER A 25 9.23 -1.67 6.70
N LEU A 26 9.13 -0.35 6.45
CA LEU A 26 9.72 0.64 7.34
C LEU A 26 9.07 0.63 8.72
N ARG A 27 7.74 0.50 8.76
CA ARG A 27 7.02 0.50 10.03
C ARG A 27 7.28 -0.78 10.82
N TRP A 28 7.41 -1.91 10.12
CA TRP A 28 7.77 -3.16 10.77
C TRP A 28 9.16 -3.05 11.41
N ASP A 29 10.12 -2.53 10.66
CA ASP A 29 11.47 -2.35 11.19
C ASP A 29 11.47 -1.46 12.43
N ARG A 30 10.70 -0.39 12.38
CA ARG A 30 10.59 0.53 13.51
C ARG A 30 9.96 -0.15 14.71
N PHE A 31 8.96 -1.01 14.47
CA PHE A 31 8.30 -1.73 15.55
C PHE A 31 9.25 -2.69 16.24
N VAL A 32 10.02 -3.48 15.47
CA VAL A 32 10.91 -4.46 16.08
C VAL A 32 12.05 -3.82 16.86
N HIS A 33 12.39 -2.57 16.54
CA HIS A 33 13.45 -1.84 17.24
C HIS A 33 12.92 -0.80 18.23
N ALA A 34 11.60 -0.77 18.46
CA ALA A 34 11.01 0.24 19.31
C ALA A 34 11.34 -0.01 20.77
N GLU A 35 11.55 1.07 21.52
CA GLU A 35 11.65 1.00 22.95
C GLU A 35 10.32 0.48 23.52
N PRO A 36 10.33 -0.25 24.66
CA PRO A 36 9.11 -0.84 25.19
C PRO A 36 7.95 0.13 25.34
N GLU A 37 8.23 1.35 25.81
CA GLU A 37 7.18 2.36 26.04
C GLU A 37 6.61 2.91 24.72
N MET A 38 7.30 2.72 23.60
CA MET A 38 6.83 3.19 22.30
C MET A 38 6.25 2.04 21.46
N ARG A 39 6.31 0.82 21.96
CA ARG A 39 5.96 -0.34 21.14
C ARG A 39 4.50 -0.34 20.71
N VAL A 40 3.59 0.09 21.57
CA VAL A 40 2.17 0.18 21.24
C VAL A 40 1.95 1.13 20.07
N PHE A 41 2.60 2.30 20.11
CA PHE A 41 2.46 3.28 19.04
C PHE A 41 3.09 2.78 17.74
N ALA A 42 4.24 2.13 17.84
CA ALA A 42 4.91 1.60 16.66
C ALA A 42 4.08 0.49 16.02
N PHE A 43 3.43 -0.34 16.83
CA PHE A 43 2.56 -1.39 16.32
C PHE A 43 1.33 -0.80 15.63
N ALA A 44 0.70 0.21 16.24
CA ALA A 44 -0.45 0.88 15.63
C ALA A 44 -0.08 1.50 14.28
N SER A 45 1.11 2.09 14.20
CA SER A 45 1.61 2.67 12.97
C SER A 45 1.82 1.61 11.89
N TYR A 46 2.33 0.45 12.29
CA TYR A 46 2.52 -0.68 11.39
C TYR A 46 1.18 -1.19 10.86
N VAL A 47 0.19 -1.35 11.73
CA VAL A 47 -1.15 -1.80 11.33
C VAL A 47 -1.78 -0.82 10.35
N ALA A 48 -1.64 0.48 10.60
CA ALA A 48 -2.16 1.50 9.68
C ALA A 48 -1.50 1.39 8.31
N ALA A 49 -0.20 1.08 8.27
CA ALA A 49 0.51 0.89 7.01
C ALA A 49 0.00 -0.36 6.28
N LEU A 50 -0.31 -1.43 7.00
CA LEU A 50 -0.90 -2.63 6.41
C LEU A 50 -2.25 -2.32 5.78
N ASP A 51 -3.09 -1.54 6.47
CA ASP A 51 -4.39 -1.15 5.95
C ASP A 51 -4.24 -0.32 4.68
N SER A 52 -3.28 0.58 4.64
CA SER A 52 -3.00 1.39 3.45
C SER A 52 -2.52 0.53 2.30
N GLU A 53 -1.66 -0.44 2.58
CA GLU A 53 -1.19 -1.35 1.53
C GLU A 53 -2.34 -2.19 0.98
N GLU A 54 -3.20 -2.67 1.84
CA GLU A 54 -4.36 -3.46 1.43
C GLU A 54 -5.26 -2.65 0.51
N ALA A 55 -5.53 -1.40 0.87
CA ALA A 55 -6.36 -0.51 0.06
C ALA A 55 -5.71 -0.25 -1.30
N ALA A 56 -4.39 0.00 -1.31
CA ALA A 56 -3.67 0.24 -2.56
C ALA A 56 -3.65 -1.01 -3.44
N ALA A 57 -3.52 -2.19 -2.84
CA ALA A 57 -3.56 -3.45 -3.57
C ALA A 57 -4.94 -3.68 -4.19
N ALA A 58 -6.00 -3.33 -3.46
CA ALA A 58 -7.37 -3.46 -3.96
C ALA A 58 -7.59 -2.53 -5.15
N ASP A 59 -7.08 -1.30 -5.07
CA ASP A 59 -7.18 -0.35 -6.18
C ASP A 59 -6.45 -0.87 -7.42
N LEU A 60 -5.26 -1.40 -7.23
CA LEU A 60 -4.48 -1.95 -8.33
C LEU A 60 -5.20 -3.15 -8.95
N ALA A 61 -5.74 -4.02 -8.11
CA ALA A 61 -6.47 -5.19 -8.59
C ALA A 61 -7.71 -4.81 -9.39
N ALA A 62 -8.41 -3.76 -8.94
CA ALA A 62 -9.60 -3.28 -9.65
C ALA A 62 -9.25 -2.75 -11.04
N ILE A 63 -8.13 -2.04 -11.16
CA ILE A 63 -7.70 -1.50 -12.44
C ILE A 63 -7.18 -2.60 -13.36
N ALA A 64 -6.50 -3.60 -12.79
CA ALA A 64 -5.93 -4.70 -13.57
C ALA A 64 -6.97 -5.74 -13.97
N ARG A 65 -8.17 -5.72 -13.37
CA ARG A 65 -9.21 -6.70 -13.67
C ARG A 65 -9.65 -6.57 -15.11
N PRO A 66 -9.76 -7.69 -15.84
CA PRO A 66 -10.26 -7.60 -17.22
C PRO A 66 -11.70 -7.08 -17.21
N ALA A 67 -12.04 -6.39 -18.29
CA ALA A 67 -13.41 -5.92 -18.46
C ALA A 67 -14.36 -7.10 -18.39
N ALA A 68 -15.48 -6.91 -17.69
CA ALA A 68 -16.46 -7.96 -17.56
C ALA A 68 -17.00 -8.32 -18.92
N ALA A 69 -17.02 -9.59 -19.20
CA ALA A 69 -17.51 -10.10 -20.47
C ALA A 69 -19.03 -10.05 -20.49
#